data_9b3d8c0bdd72b3d7d44f214a8edd9bf7
#
_entry.id   9b3d8c0bdd72b3d7d44f214a8edd9bf7
#
_cell.length_a   1.000
_cell.length_b   1.000
_cell.length_c   1.000
_cell.angle_alpha   90.00
_cell.angle_beta   90.00
_cell.angle_gamma   90.00
#
_symmetry.space_group_name_H-M   'P 1'
#
loop_
_entity.id
_entity.type
_entity.pdbx_description
1 polymer ?
#
loop_
_entity_poly.entity_id
_entity_poly.type
_entity_poly.pdbx_seq_one_letter_code
_entity_poly.pdbx_strand_id
1 'polypeptide(L)'
;MRRLAQAQGVFNIVSGVWPLVSMRTFEAVYGPKTDRWLVHTVAGLLTTVGCAQLLSRNPVQLRVARVVGIGTAATLLTIDAVYVPKRRISRMYLQDAVCELGWLVGWAWVSRQRRTGRA
;
A
#
# COMPACT_ATOMS: atom_id res chain seq x y z
N MET A 1 1.59 13.01 11.04
CA MET A 1 1.56 11.56 10.79
C MET A 1 0.16 10.98 10.65
N ARG A 2 -0.78 11.45 11.45
CA ARG A 2 -2.13 10.86 11.45
C ARG A 2 -2.83 10.95 10.10
N ARG A 3 -2.77 12.11 9.44
CA ARG A 3 -3.41 12.28 8.12
C ARG A 3 -2.80 11.37 7.06
N LEU A 4 -1.49 11.22 7.09
CA LEU A 4 -0.79 10.33 6.16
C LEU A 4 -1.15 8.87 6.43
N ALA A 5 -1.19 8.46 7.69
CA ALA A 5 -1.62 7.12 8.07
C ALA A 5 -3.06 6.85 7.62
N GLN A 6 -3.96 7.82 7.80
CA GLN A 6 -5.34 7.70 7.36
C GLN A 6 -5.44 7.61 5.83
N ALA A 7 -4.71 8.45 5.11
CA ALA A 7 -4.73 8.45 3.65
C ALA A 7 -4.19 7.14 3.07
N GLN A 8 -3.05 6.68 3.54
CA GLN A 8 -2.50 5.40 3.11
C GLN A 8 -3.39 4.24 3.54
N GLY A 9 -3.97 4.32 4.74
CA GLY A 9 -4.91 3.32 5.23
C GLY A 9 -6.11 3.16 4.31
N VAL A 10 -6.72 4.26 3.90
CA VAL A 10 -7.83 4.25 2.94
C VAL A 10 -7.38 3.65 1.60
N PHE A 11 -6.23 4.06 1.10
CA PHE A 11 -5.66 3.53 -0.13
C PHE A 11 -5.48 2.00 -0.05
N ASN A 12 -4.91 1.52 1.04
CA ASN A 12 -4.68 0.08 1.23
C ASN A 12 -5.99 -0.70 1.36
N ILE A 13 -6.98 -0.14 2.05
CA ILE A 13 -8.31 -0.75 2.17
C ILE A 13 -8.98 -0.86 0.81
N VAL A 14 -9.01 0.22 0.05
CA VAL A 14 -9.62 0.23 -1.29
C VAL A 14 -8.92 -0.76 -2.21
N SER A 15 -7.58 -0.75 -2.21
CA SER A 15 -6.77 -1.65 -3.04
C SER A 15 -6.98 -3.11 -2.65
N GLY A 16 -7.12 -3.39 -1.35
CA GLY A 16 -7.33 -4.75 -0.85
C GLY A 16 -8.75 -5.24 -1.07
N VAL A 17 -9.74 -4.40 -0.78
CA VAL A 17 -11.15 -4.78 -0.90
C VAL A 17 -11.55 -4.99 -2.36
N TRP A 18 -10.99 -4.25 -3.29
CA TRP A 18 -11.35 -4.33 -4.70
C TRP A 18 -11.33 -5.77 -5.24
N PRO A 19 -10.20 -6.52 -5.22
CA PRO A 19 -10.22 -7.89 -5.72
C PRO A 19 -11.05 -8.86 -4.86
N LEU A 20 -11.27 -8.55 -3.57
CA LEU A 20 -12.12 -9.37 -2.70
C LEU A 20 -13.59 -9.26 -3.09
N VAL A 21 -14.03 -8.07 -3.48
CA VAL A 21 -15.43 -7.81 -3.88
C VAL A 21 -15.65 -8.15 -5.35
N SER A 22 -14.69 -7.81 -6.22
CA SER A 22 -14.82 -8.02 -7.66
C SER A 22 -13.47 -8.35 -8.30
N MET A 23 -13.10 -9.61 -8.24
CA MET A 23 -11.89 -10.10 -8.92
C MET A 23 -11.96 -9.82 -10.42
N ARG A 24 -13.15 -9.91 -11.00
CA ARG A 24 -13.38 -9.69 -12.42
C ARG A 24 -12.96 -8.30 -12.88
N THR A 25 -13.37 -7.25 -12.16
CA THR A 25 -13.00 -5.88 -12.52
C THR A 25 -11.54 -5.60 -12.20
N PHE A 26 -11.02 -6.19 -11.13
CA PHE A 26 -9.61 -6.09 -10.77
C PHE A 26 -8.74 -6.67 -11.89
N GLU A 27 -9.07 -7.87 -12.37
CA GLU A 27 -8.33 -8.51 -13.46
C GLU A 27 -8.48 -7.75 -14.78
N ALA A 28 -9.61 -7.07 -14.99
CA ALA A 28 -9.81 -6.25 -16.20
C ALA A 28 -8.80 -5.09 -16.26
N VAL A 29 -8.40 -4.55 -15.12
CA VAL A 29 -7.42 -3.44 -15.03
C VAL A 29 -5.99 -3.98 -14.97
N TYR A 30 -5.72 -4.94 -14.09
CA TYR A 30 -4.36 -5.41 -13.78
C TYR A 30 -3.96 -6.70 -14.50
N GLY A 31 -4.86 -7.26 -15.29
CA GLY A 31 -4.61 -8.46 -16.06
C GLY A 31 -5.05 -9.75 -15.37
N PRO A 32 -5.26 -10.83 -16.17
CA PRO A 32 -5.70 -12.12 -15.63
C PRO A 32 -4.73 -12.69 -14.61
N LYS A 33 -5.26 -13.36 -13.59
CA LYS A 33 -4.49 -14.02 -12.55
C LYS A 33 -4.75 -15.52 -12.56
N THR A 34 -3.69 -16.31 -12.56
CA THR A 34 -3.80 -17.78 -12.39
C THR A 34 -3.92 -18.15 -10.93
N ASP A 35 -3.15 -17.51 -10.06
CA ASP A 35 -3.12 -17.76 -8.63
C ASP A 35 -3.99 -16.77 -7.86
N ARG A 36 -5.30 -16.84 -8.09
CA ARG A 36 -6.26 -15.93 -7.46
C ARG A 36 -6.24 -16.00 -5.93
N TRP A 37 -5.92 -17.17 -5.37
CA TRP A 37 -5.81 -17.31 -3.92
C TRP A 37 -4.70 -16.44 -3.33
N LEU A 38 -3.59 -16.26 -4.05
CA LEU A 38 -2.53 -15.35 -3.63
C LEU A 38 -3.02 -13.90 -3.65
N VAL A 39 -3.77 -13.52 -4.67
CA VAL A 39 -4.37 -12.19 -4.75
C VAL A 39 -5.30 -11.95 -3.55
N HIS A 40 -6.15 -12.92 -3.22
CA HIS A 40 -7.04 -12.83 -2.06
C HIS A 40 -6.25 -12.71 -0.75
N THR A 41 -5.16 -13.45 -0.63
CA THR A 41 -4.30 -13.40 0.57
C THR A 41 -3.70 -12.00 0.74
N VAL A 42 -3.09 -11.48 -0.32
CA VAL A 42 -2.50 -10.12 -0.28
C VAL A 42 -3.58 -9.07 -0.04
N ALA A 43 -4.72 -9.22 -0.70
CA ALA A 43 -5.85 -8.30 -0.55
C ALA A 43 -6.37 -8.26 0.90
N GLY A 44 -6.50 -9.41 1.54
CA GLY A 44 -6.90 -9.49 2.94
C GLY A 44 -5.89 -8.83 3.87
N LEU A 45 -4.60 -9.10 3.65
CA LEU A 45 -3.53 -8.48 4.44
C LEU A 45 -3.47 -6.95 4.24
N LEU A 46 -3.62 -6.48 3.00
CA LEU A 46 -3.68 -5.04 2.72
C LEU A 46 -4.86 -4.36 3.41
N THR A 47 -6.02 -5.02 3.39
CA THR A 47 -7.20 -4.51 4.07
C THR A 47 -6.94 -4.39 5.56
N THR A 48 -6.33 -5.40 6.18
CA THR A 48 -5.98 -5.40 7.60
C THR A 48 -4.98 -4.28 7.92
N VAL A 49 -3.92 -4.16 7.12
CA VAL A 49 -2.92 -3.09 7.28
C VAL A 49 -3.59 -1.72 7.19
N GLY A 50 -4.44 -1.54 6.18
CA GLY A 50 -5.16 -0.28 5.99
C GLY A 50 -6.06 0.06 7.17
N CYS A 51 -6.78 -0.92 7.71
CA CYS A 51 -7.61 -0.71 8.89
C CYS A 51 -6.77 -0.30 10.10
N ALA A 52 -5.64 -0.96 10.33
CA ALA A 52 -4.73 -0.62 11.43
C ALA A 52 -4.22 0.82 11.29
N GLN A 53 -3.85 1.22 10.07
CA GLN A 53 -3.40 2.59 9.81
C GLN A 53 -4.51 3.62 10.04
N LEU A 54 -5.72 3.32 9.56
CA LEU A 54 -6.87 4.21 9.68
C LEU A 54 -7.26 4.42 11.15
N LEU A 55 -7.15 3.39 11.97
CA LEU A 55 -7.52 3.42 13.38
C LEU A 55 -6.43 3.97 14.30
N SER A 56 -5.23 4.23 13.78
CA SER A 56 -4.11 4.72 14.58
C SER A 56 -4.35 6.15 15.03
N ARG A 57 -4.22 6.40 16.34
CA ARG A 57 -4.56 7.70 16.93
C ARG A 57 -3.49 8.28 17.83
N ASN A 58 -2.87 7.44 18.66
CA ASN A 58 -1.86 7.90 19.61
C ASN A 58 -0.45 7.78 19.03
N PRO A 59 0.58 8.42 19.64
CA PRO A 59 1.94 8.40 19.09
C PRO A 59 2.53 7.01 18.90
N VAL A 60 2.21 6.06 19.79
CA VAL A 60 2.72 4.69 19.68
C VAL A 60 2.10 4.00 18.46
N GLN A 61 0.78 4.09 18.33
CA GLN A 61 0.07 3.51 17.18
C GLN A 61 0.53 4.14 15.86
N LEU A 62 0.76 5.45 15.82
CA LEU A 62 1.21 6.13 14.61
C LEU A 62 2.62 5.71 14.21
N ARG A 63 3.50 5.42 15.18
CA ARG A 63 4.83 4.86 14.85
C ARG A 63 4.72 3.48 14.22
N VAL A 64 3.84 2.65 14.73
CA VAL A 64 3.57 1.33 14.15
C VAL A 64 2.97 1.48 12.75
N ALA A 65 2.00 2.37 12.59
CA ALA A 65 1.38 2.64 11.28
C ALA A 65 2.43 3.10 10.25
N ARG A 66 3.41 3.89 10.68
CA ARG A 66 4.52 4.32 9.83
C ARG A 66 5.38 3.13 9.40
N VAL A 67 5.79 2.28 10.32
CA VAL A 67 6.62 1.11 10.02
C VAL A 67 5.90 0.19 9.06
N VAL A 68 4.65 -0.12 9.34
CA VAL A 68 3.82 -0.98 8.49
C VAL A 68 3.57 -0.34 7.13
N GLY A 69 3.33 0.97 7.11
CA GLY A 69 3.10 1.71 5.87
C GLY A 69 4.34 1.74 4.96
N ILE A 70 5.50 2.02 5.55
CA ILE A 70 6.78 2.02 4.81
C ILE A 70 7.08 0.61 4.30
N GLY A 71 6.93 -0.40 5.16
CA GLY A 71 7.20 -1.79 4.77
C GLY A 71 6.28 -2.27 3.65
N THR A 72 4.99 -1.97 3.75
CA THR A 72 4.01 -2.33 2.73
C THR A 72 4.34 -1.64 1.40
N ALA A 73 4.56 -0.33 1.42
CA ALA A 73 4.87 0.43 0.21
C ALA A 73 6.19 -0.03 -0.43
N ALA A 74 7.22 -0.27 0.37
CA ALA A 74 8.51 -0.76 -0.13
C ALA A 74 8.39 -2.15 -0.75
N THR A 75 7.61 -3.03 -0.14
CA THR A 75 7.38 -4.39 -0.65
C THR A 75 6.66 -4.34 -2.00
N LEU A 76 5.54 -3.61 -2.07
CA LEU A 76 4.76 -3.52 -3.30
C LEU A 76 5.55 -2.81 -4.41
N LEU A 77 6.26 -1.75 -4.09
CA LEU A 77 7.11 -1.05 -5.06
C LEU A 77 8.19 -1.98 -5.61
N THR A 78 8.82 -2.79 -4.76
CA THR A 78 9.84 -3.74 -5.18
C THR A 78 9.26 -4.78 -6.13
N ILE A 79 8.10 -5.34 -5.81
CA ILE A 79 7.41 -6.31 -6.67
C ILE A 79 7.11 -5.68 -8.04
N ASP A 80 6.56 -4.47 -8.05
CA ASP A 80 6.25 -3.78 -9.30
C ASP A 80 7.52 -3.51 -10.12
N ALA A 81 8.58 -3.02 -9.48
CA ALA A 81 9.84 -2.68 -10.14
C ALA A 81 10.55 -3.90 -10.73
N VAL A 82 10.44 -5.06 -10.07
CA VAL A 82 11.11 -6.29 -10.51
C VAL A 82 10.28 -7.02 -11.57
N TYR A 83 8.98 -7.17 -11.35
CA TYR A 83 8.16 -8.08 -12.15
C TYR A 83 7.48 -7.41 -13.35
N VAL A 84 7.27 -6.10 -13.36
CA VAL A 84 6.76 -5.40 -14.56
C VAL A 84 7.76 -5.49 -15.72
N PRO A 85 9.07 -5.18 -15.52
CA PRO A 85 10.06 -5.34 -16.60
C PRO A 85 10.21 -6.80 -17.06
N LYS A 86 10.00 -7.76 -16.17
CA LYS A 86 10.06 -9.18 -16.52
C LYS A 86 8.79 -9.69 -17.21
N ARG A 87 7.81 -8.80 -17.44
CA ARG A 87 6.51 -9.13 -18.05
C ARG A 87 5.73 -10.21 -17.30
N ARG A 88 6.00 -10.36 -16.00
CA ARG A 88 5.26 -11.28 -15.13
C ARG A 88 3.95 -10.70 -14.67
N ILE A 89 3.88 -9.37 -14.55
CA ILE A 89 2.68 -8.64 -14.15
C ILE A 89 2.43 -7.49 -15.13
N SER A 90 1.20 -7.01 -15.18
CA SER A 90 0.74 -5.99 -16.11
C SER A 90 1.47 -4.66 -15.91
N ARG A 91 1.63 -3.91 -17.02
CA ARG A 91 2.15 -2.54 -16.98
C ARG A 91 1.30 -1.60 -16.11
N MET A 92 0.04 -1.95 -15.86
CA MET A 92 -0.83 -1.15 -14.99
C MET A 92 -0.31 -1.09 -13.56
N TYR A 93 0.52 -2.05 -13.15
CA TYR A 93 1.20 -2.01 -11.85
C TYR A 93 2.23 -0.88 -11.74
N LEU A 94 2.63 -0.24 -12.84
CA LEU A 94 3.47 0.96 -12.78
C LEU A 94 2.72 2.13 -12.13
N GLN A 95 1.41 2.20 -12.31
CA GLN A 95 0.57 3.17 -11.62
C GLN A 95 0.61 2.93 -10.11
N ASP A 96 0.53 1.67 -9.69
CA ASP A 96 0.69 1.30 -8.29
C ASP A 96 2.08 1.67 -7.77
N ALA A 97 3.13 1.41 -8.56
CA ALA A 97 4.50 1.78 -8.18
C ALA A 97 4.64 3.27 -7.91
N VAL A 98 4.01 4.12 -8.73
CA VAL A 98 4.02 5.57 -8.51
C VAL A 98 3.32 5.93 -7.20
N CYS A 99 2.19 5.31 -6.92
CA CYS A 99 1.47 5.52 -5.66
C CYS A 99 2.31 5.09 -4.45
N GLU A 100 2.94 3.91 -4.55
CA GLU A 100 3.77 3.39 -3.45
C GLU A 100 5.00 4.27 -3.20
N LEU A 101 5.64 4.75 -4.27
CA LEU A 101 6.73 5.71 -4.14
C LEU A 101 6.25 6.99 -3.47
N GLY A 102 5.06 7.46 -3.81
CA GLY A 102 4.44 8.63 -3.16
C GLY A 102 4.28 8.45 -1.66
N TRP A 103 3.83 7.27 -1.22
CA TRP A 103 3.71 6.95 0.21
C TRP A 103 5.07 6.95 0.91
N LEU A 104 6.09 6.36 0.28
CA LEU A 104 7.45 6.34 0.84
C LEU A 104 8.00 7.77 1.00
N VAL A 105 7.82 8.60 -0.01
CA VAL A 105 8.24 10.01 0.05
C VAL A 105 7.48 10.75 1.15
N GLY A 106 6.17 10.53 1.26
CA GLY A 106 5.36 11.13 2.30
C GLY A 106 5.83 10.78 3.70
N TRP A 107 6.09 9.50 3.95
CA TRP A 107 6.59 9.05 5.25
C TRP A 107 7.99 9.59 5.56
N ALA A 108 8.87 9.65 4.56
CA ALA A 108 10.20 10.23 4.72
C ALA A 108 10.11 11.72 5.07
N TRP A 109 9.24 12.45 4.39
CA TRP A 109 9.00 13.87 4.67
C TRP A 109 8.53 14.11 6.10
N VAL A 110 7.50 13.39 6.52
CA VAL A 110 6.93 13.52 7.87
C VAL A 110 7.96 13.13 8.93
N SER A 111 8.71 12.06 8.71
CA SER A 111 9.75 11.62 9.63
C SER A 111 10.86 12.66 9.77
N ARG A 112 11.24 13.29 8.65
CA ARG A 112 12.26 14.34 8.65
C ARG A 112 11.79 15.56 9.43
N GLN A 113 10.55 15.99 9.25
CA GLN A 113 9.98 17.13 10.00
C GLN A 113 9.98 16.85 11.51
N ARG A 114 9.67 15.63 11.91
CA ARG A 114 9.67 15.26 13.33
C ARG A 114 11.08 15.31 13.93
N ARG A 115 12.09 14.91 13.18
CA ARG A 115 13.49 14.98 13.63
C ARG A 115 13.93 16.42 13.85
N THR A 116 13.41 17.35 13.09
CA THR A 116 13.73 18.78 13.26
C THR A 116 12.88 19.46 14.31
N GLY A 117 12.03 18.73 15.03
CA GLY A 117 11.17 19.27 16.09
C GLY A 117 10.02 20.11 15.59
N ARG A 118 9.64 20.02 14.32
CA ARG A 118 8.61 20.84 13.70
C ARG A 118 7.26 20.12 13.53
N ALA A 119 7.23 18.88 13.91
CA ALA A 119 6.00 18.10 13.75
C ALA A 119 5.23 17.96 15.04
#